data_307eb5e2b4a06f294b12dc1d8d0e5049
#
_entry.id   307eb5e2b4a06f294b12dc1d8d0e5049
#
_cell.length_a   1.000
_cell.length_b   1.000
_cell.length_c   1.000
_cell.angle_alpha   90.00
_cell.angle_beta   90.00
_cell.angle_gamma   90.00
#
_symmetry.space_group_name_H-M   'P 1'
#
loop_
_entity.id
_entity.type
_entity.pdbx_description
1 polymer ?
#
loop_
_entity_poly.entity_id
_entity_poly.type
_entity_poly.pdbx_seq_one_letter_code
_entity_poly.pdbx_strand_id
1 'polypeptide(L)' 'MEPLTEREREVLRLLMEGALNRDIARRLVLSINTVKRHVYNICGKLGVQSRTQAIVKARSLNLL' A
#
# COMPACT_ATOMS: atom_id res chain seq x y z
N MET A 1 12.09 -7.60 7.91
CA MET A 1 11.22 -6.75 7.08
C MET A 1 11.45 -5.29 7.41
N GLU A 2 11.64 -4.45 6.41
CA GLU A 2 11.78 -3.02 6.62
C GLU A 2 10.47 -2.42 7.11
N PRO A 3 10.52 -1.46 8.02
CA PRO A 3 9.29 -0.81 8.48
C PRO A 3 8.68 0.05 7.37
N LEU A 4 7.37 0.09 7.33
CA LEU A 4 6.66 0.96 6.40
C LEU A 4 6.76 2.40 6.88
N THR A 5 6.89 3.33 5.93
CA THR A 5 6.79 4.74 6.26
C THR A 5 5.34 5.07 6.59
N GLU A 6 5.12 6.24 7.18
CA GLU A 6 3.78 6.68 7.51
C GLU A 6 2.90 6.79 6.27
N ARG A 7 3.46 7.34 5.18
CA ARG A 7 2.71 7.44 3.92
C ARG A 7 2.39 6.07 3.34
N GLU A 8 3.33 5.12 3.45
CA GLU A 8 3.09 3.76 2.99
C GLU A 8 1.98 3.09 3.79
N ARG A 9 1.92 3.34 5.08
CA ARG A 9 0.83 2.83 5.91
C ARG A 9 -0.51 3.38 5.47
N GLU A 10 -0.57 4.67 5.15
CA GLU A 10 -1.80 5.29 4.66
C GLU A 10 -2.24 4.64 3.36
N VAL A 11 -1.31 4.43 2.43
CA VAL A 11 -1.61 3.78 1.16
C VAL A 11 -2.09 2.35 1.40
N LEU A 12 -1.39 1.61 2.25
CA LEU A 12 -1.76 0.23 2.55
C LEU A 12 -3.16 0.14 3.16
N ARG A 13 -3.49 1.05 4.06
CA ARG A 13 -4.81 1.08 4.66
C ARG A 13 -5.89 1.25 3.61
N LEU A 14 -5.67 2.16 2.66
CA LEU A 14 -6.65 2.37 1.59
C LEU A 14 -6.74 1.18 0.65
N LEU A 15 -5.61 0.50 0.39
CA LEU A 15 -5.62 -0.75 -0.37
C LEU A 15 -6.49 -1.79 0.31
N MET A 16 -6.38 -1.90 1.63
CA MET A 16 -7.15 -2.87 2.39
C MET A 16 -8.65 -2.55 2.40
N GLU A 17 -9.00 -1.29 2.19
CA GLU A 17 -10.39 -0.87 2.04
C GLU A 17 -10.92 -1.09 0.63
N GLY A 18 -10.07 -1.53 -0.28
CA GLY A 18 -10.48 -1.78 -1.66
C GLY A 18 -10.37 -0.57 -2.58
N ALA A 19 -9.69 0.49 -2.15
CA ALA A 19 -9.58 1.70 -2.96
C ALA A 19 -8.72 1.46 -4.20
N LEU A 20 -9.11 2.09 -5.31
CA LEU A 20 -8.33 2.09 -6.54
C LEU A 20 -7.21 3.12 -6.44
N ASN A 21 -6.17 2.96 -7.27
CA ASN A 21 -5.05 3.89 -7.26
C ASN A 21 -5.50 5.34 -7.45
N ARG A 22 -6.46 5.58 -8.34
CA ARG A 22 -6.94 6.94 -8.57
C ARG A 22 -7.64 7.53 -7.35
N ASP A 23 -8.33 6.69 -6.57
CA ASP A 23 -9.01 7.13 -5.36
C ASP A 23 -7.98 7.45 -4.28
N ILE A 24 -6.95 6.61 -4.16
CA ILE A 24 -5.86 6.86 -3.23
C ILE A 24 -5.14 8.15 -3.58
N ALA A 25 -4.84 8.33 -4.88
CA ALA A 25 -4.18 9.54 -5.34
C ALA A 25 -4.99 10.79 -4.98
N ARG A 26 -6.30 10.72 -5.17
CA ARG A 26 -7.19 11.85 -4.87
C ARG A 26 -7.22 12.13 -3.37
N ARG A 27 -7.38 11.10 -2.57
CA ARG A 27 -7.52 11.25 -1.11
C ARG A 27 -6.23 11.73 -0.46
N LEU A 28 -5.09 11.30 -0.97
CA LEU A 28 -3.79 11.67 -0.40
C LEU A 28 -3.13 12.84 -1.14
N VAL A 29 -3.80 13.37 -2.15
CA VAL A 29 -3.30 14.49 -2.97
C VAL A 29 -1.96 14.12 -3.59
N LEU A 30 -1.93 12.97 -4.24
CA LEU A 30 -0.74 12.44 -4.91
C LEU A 30 -1.06 12.16 -6.37
N SER A 31 -0.03 12.05 -7.21
CA SER A 31 -0.23 11.56 -8.57
C SER A 31 -0.44 10.04 -8.55
N ILE A 32 -1.09 9.52 -9.58
CA ILE A 32 -1.28 8.07 -9.70
C ILE A 32 0.07 7.36 -9.76
N ASN A 33 1.05 7.94 -10.45
CA ASN A 33 2.37 7.34 -10.54
C ASN A 33 3.05 7.25 -9.17
N THR A 34 2.85 8.26 -8.33
CA THR A 34 3.38 8.23 -6.97
C THR A 34 2.72 7.12 -6.15
N VAL A 35 1.41 6.95 -6.30
CA VAL A 35 0.69 5.86 -5.62
C VAL A 35 1.24 4.52 -6.08
N LYS A 36 1.44 4.34 -7.38
CA LYS A 36 2.01 3.09 -7.91
C LYS A 36 3.39 2.82 -7.33
N ARG A 37 4.21 3.86 -7.17
CA ARG A 37 5.53 3.69 -6.55
C ARG A 37 5.40 3.26 -5.10
N HIS A 38 4.47 3.85 -4.35
CA HIS A 38 4.26 3.44 -2.97
C HIS A 38 3.82 1.99 -2.88
N VAL A 39 2.91 1.56 -3.75
CA VAL A 39 2.46 0.16 -3.78
C VAL A 39 3.64 -0.77 -4.08
N TYR A 40 4.46 -0.41 -5.06
CA TYR A 40 5.65 -1.20 -5.41
C TYR A 40 6.59 -1.34 -4.21
N ASN A 41 6.85 -0.23 -3.50
CA ASN A 41 7.73 -0.25 -2.35
C ASN A 41 7.15 -1.05 -1.19
N ILE A 42 5.83 -0.94 -0.97
CA ILE A 42 5.14 -1.73 0.04
C ILE A 42 5.31 -3.22 -0.25
N CYS A 43 5.08 -3.63 -1.49
CA CYS A 43 5.24 -5.02 -1.88
C CYS A 43 6.67 -5.51 -1.65
N GLY A 44 7.66 -4.68 -1.98
CA GLY A 44 9.06 -5.03 -1.73
C GLY A 44 9.35 -5.21 -0.26
N LYS A 45 8.83 -4.33 0.59
CA LYS A 45 9.06 -4.41 2.03
C LYS A 45 8.35 -5.59 2.66
N LEU A 46 7.18 -5.96 2.14
CA LEU A 46 6.44 -7.12 2.64
C LEU A 46 6.92 -8.44 2.03
N GLY A 47 7.81 -8.37 1.03
CA GLY A 47 8.31 -9.57 0.39
C GLY A 47 7.27 -10.29 -0.45
N VAL A 48 6.35 -9.55 -1.07
CA VAL A 48 5.29 -10.10 -1.91
C VAL A 48 5.38 -9.53 -3.32
N GLN A 49 4.64 -10.13 -4.25
CA GLN A 49 4.76 -9.77 -5.67
C GLN A 49 3.52 -9.09 -6.24
N SER A 50 2.43 -9.03 -5.49
CA SER A 50 1.21 -8.42 -5.99
C SER A 50 0.51 -7.63 -4.90
N ARG A 51 -0.36 -6.72 -5.35
CA ARG A 51 -1.21 -5.91 -4.50
C ARG A 51 -2.06 -6.79 -3.58
N THR A 52 -2.66 -7.83 -4.16
CA THR A 52 -3.51 -8.76 -3.40
C THR A 52 -2.71 -9.46 -2.31
N GLN A 53 -1.50 -9.93 -2.64
CA GLN A 53 -0.63 -10.57 -1.66
C GLN A 53 -0.24 -9.60 -0.55
N ALA A 54 -0.03 -8.33 -0.90
CA ALA A 54 0.32 -7.32 0.10
C ALA A 54 -0.82 -7.14 1.10
N ILE A 55 -2.06 -7.09 0.61
CA ILE A 55 -3.23 -6.96 1.46
C ILE A 55 -3.37 -8.16 2.39
N VAL A 56 -3.23 -9.37 1.84
CA VAL A 56 -3.34 -10.59 2.62
C VAL A 56 -2.24 -10.66 3.69
N LYS A 57 -1.00 -10.34 3.30
CA LYS A 57 0.11 -10.40 4.24
C LYS A 57 -0.01 -9.35 5.33
N ALA A 58 -0.44 -8.14 4.97
CA ALA A 58 -0.62 -7.08 5.96
C ALA A 58 -1.69 -7.46 6.98
N ARG A 59 -2.75 -8.09 6.53
CA ARG A 59 -3.82 -8.56 7.39
C ARG A 59 -3.32 -9.68 8.31
N SER A 60 -2.57 -10.61 7.73
CA SER A 60 -1.98 -11.73 8.46
C SER A 60 -1.01 -11.27 9.55
N LEU A 61 -0.21 -10.24 9.26
CA LEU A 61 0.76 -9.69 10.20
C LEU A 61 0.15 -8.64 11.13
N ASN A 62 -1.11 -8.31 10.92
CA ASN A 62 -1.81 -7.33 11.74
C ASN A 62 -1.08 -5.98 11.76
N LEU A 63 -0.66 -5.53 10.58
CA LEU A 63 0.17 -4.33 10.45
C LEU A 63 -0.57 -3.01 10.65
N LEU A 64 -1.89 -3.00 10.59
CA LEU A 64 -2.69 -1.78 10.73
C LEU A 64 -3.75 -1.90 11.84
#